data_4958784446b33a230c81e38db5190cee
#
_entry.id   4958784446b33a230c81e38db5190cee
#
_cell.length_a   1.000
_cell.length_b   1.000
_cell.length_c   1.000
_cell.angle_alpha   90.00
_cell.angle_beta   90.00
_cell.angle_gamma   90.00
#
_symmetry.space_group_name_H-M   'P 1'
#
loop_
_entity.id
_entity.type
_entity.pdbx_description
1 polymer ?
#
loop_
_entity_poly.entity_id
_entity_poly.type
_entity_poly.pdbx_seq_one_letter_code
_entity_poly.pdbx_strand_id
1 'polypeptide(L)'
;MFVVPCKYIEQSTIRECVDSILKYHPEEKVMIVDSFSENDSYLKQFKDYERVDIFDQKNSEYPPGALIKVMKSCDEKSYTLIHDSTVMLSSIQSFIDDKIEARPFWWYVEAFPWFAHQPWVGKYIIDVLNKSKYEIPDMQKQFYAVPFHHCTITNSMAKKILDSGIGDNFYLRNKWDDHAWQRLLGIIFAQENYPANKHSIIRESRPETDHSNNKYANKMFLNRDIV
;
A
#
# COMPACT_ATOMS: atom_id res chain seq x y z
N MET A 1 5.33 9.58 -7.37
CA MET A 1 4.79 10.12 -6.09
C MET A 1 4.69 9.00 -5.05
N PHE A 2 5.12 9.24 -3.82
CA PHE A 2 4.85 8.35 -2.68
C PHE A 2 3.54 8.75 -1.99
N VAL A 3 2.71 7.78 -1.65
CA VAL A 3 1.46 7.95 -0.91
C VAL A 3 1.67 7.33 0.48
N VAL A 4 1.59 8.17 1.50
CA VAL A 4 1.87 7.77 2.90
C VAL A 4 0.62 7.99 3.75
N PRO A 5 -0.24 6.96 3.92
CA PRO A 5 -1.33 7.03 4.88
C PRO A 5 -0.77 7.05 6.30
N CYS A 6 -1.26 7.94 7.11
CA CYS A 6 -0.84 8.09 8.51
C CYS A 6 -2.04 8.23 9.43
N LYS A 7 -2.10 7.41 10.46
CA LYS A 7 -2.90 7.66 11.65
C LYS A 7 -1.94 7.96 12.80
N TYR A 8 -1.74 9.25 13.07
CA TYR A 8 -0.72 9.70 14.01
C TYR A 8 -1.00 9.24 15.44
N ILE A 9 0.06 8.73 16.06
CA ILE A 9 0.17 8.46 17.51
C ILE A 9 1.52 9.04 17.98
N GLU A 10 1.74 9.20 19.27
CA GLU A 10 2.98 9.80 19.81
C GLU A 10 4.26 9.10 19.38
N GLN A 11 4.22 7.76 19.15
CA GLN A 11 5.35 6.99 18.65
C GLN A 11 5.39 6.91 17.12
N SER A 12 4.62 7.74 16.42
CA SER A 12 4.60 7.71 14.95
C SER A 12 5.95 8.07 14.37
N THR A 13 6.38 7.28 13.39
CA THR A 13 7.63 7.45 12.65
C THR A 13 7.41 8.11 11.30
N ILE A 14 6.33 8.86 11.16
CA ILE A 14 5.97 9.53 9.89
C ILE A 14 7.08 10.46 9.41
N ARG A 15 7.79 11.15 10.31
CA ARG A 15 8.88 12.03 9.95
C ARG A 15 10.05 11.26 9.38
N GLU A 16 10.48 10.20 10.06
CA GLU A 16 11.57 9.32 9.61
C GLU A 16 11.22 8.65 8.27
N CYS A 17 9.95 8.27 8.09
CA CYS A 17 9.46 7.75 6.83
C CYS A 17 9.64 8.79 5.72
N VAL A 18 9.09 9.99 5.87
CA VAL A 18 9.16 11.06 4.87
C VAL A 18 10.60 11.49 4.59
N ASP A 19 11.39 11.72 5.63
CA ASP A 19 12.81 12.13 5.48
C ASP A 19 13.61 11.07 4.73
N SER A 20 13.35 9.79 5.00
CA SER A 20 14.00 8.68 4.30
C SER A 20 13.60 8.59 2.83
N ILE A 21 12.32 8.84 2.51
CA ILE A 21 11.87 8.91 1.12
C ILE A 21 12.61 10.02 0.39
N LEU A 22 12.56 11.24 0.92
CA LEU A 22 13.19 12.40 0.28
C LEU A 22 14.71 12.27 0.14
N LYS A 23 15.34 11.57 1.08
CA LYS A 23 16.78 11.27 1.01
C LYS A 23 17.14 10.36 -0.16
N TYR A 24 16.37 9.30 -0.36
CA TYR A 24 16.69 8.27 -1.35
C TYR A 24 15.98 8.44 -2.68
N HIS A 25 14.96 9.31 -2.71
CA HIS A 25 14.14 9.67 -3.88
C HIS A 25 13.98 11.20 -3.98
N PRO A 26 15.09 11.94 -4.18
CA PRO A 26 15.07 13.40 -4.09
C PRO A 26 14.20 14.09 -5.14
N GLU A 27 13.84 13.42 -6.22
CA GLU A 27 12.96 13.96 -7.27
C GLU A 27 11.48 13.62 -7.08
N GLU A 28 11.18 12.74 -6.13
CA GLU A 28 9.81 12.29 -5.92
C GLU A 28 9.05 13.20 -4.95
N LYS A 29 7.74 13.28 -5.17
CA LYS A 29 6.81 13.92 -4.23
C LYS A 29 6.32 12.91 -3.20
N VAL A 30 5.96 13.42 -2.04
CA VAL A 30 5.31 12.64 -0.97
C VAL A 30 3.95 13.26 -0.69
N MET A 31 2.90 12.46 -0.80
CA MET A 31 1.53 12.82 -0.41
C MET A 31 1.20 12.16 0.93
N ILE A 32 1.09 12.93 1.99
CA ILE A 32 0.61 12.44 3.30
C ILE A 32 -0.91 12.46 3.31
N VAL A 33 -1.52 11.33 3.65
CA VAL A 33 -2.99 11.20 3.76
C VAL A 33 -3.34 10.91 5.20
N ASP A 34 -3.89 11.90 5.92
CA ASP A 34 -4.30 11.73 7.31
C ASP A 34 -5.48 10.77 7.43
N SER A 35 -5.35 9.78 8.30
CA SER A 35 -6.34 8.73 8.52
C SER A 35 -7.16 8.98 9.81
N PHE A 36 -7.74 10.18 9.94
CA PHE A 36 -8.51 10.62 11.09
C PHE A 36 -7.70 10.56 12.40
N SER A 37 -6.52 11.15 12.37
CA SER A 37 -5.75 11.35 13.59
C SER A 37 -6.52 12.25 14.56
N GLU A 38 -6.47 11.93 15.86
CA GLU A 38 -7.08 12.76 16.91
C GLU A 38 -6.42 14.14 16.97
N ASN A 39 -5.11 14.18 16.76
CA ASN A 39 -4.34 15.40 16.67
C ASN A 39 -3.62 15.46 15.32
N ASP A 40 -4.01 16.37 14.46
CA ASP A 40 -3.40 16.61 13.15
C ASP A 40 -2.30 17.67 13.16
N SER A 41 -1.95 18.20 14.35
CA SER A 41 -0.90 19.22 14.47
C SER A 41 0.47 18.71 14.01
N TYR A 42 0.69 17.39 13.97
CA TYR A 42 1.90 16.77 13.44
C TYR A 42 2.13 17.13 11.96
N LEU A 43 1.09 17.45 11.21
CA LEU A 43 1.20 17.86 9.80
C LEU A 43 1.94 19.20 9.66
N LYS A 44 1.93 20.03 10.70
CA LYS A 44 2.62 21.34 10.69
C LYS A 44 4.13 21.22 10.49
N GLN A 45 4.73 20.09 10.91
CA GLN A 45 6.17 19.83 10.74
C GLN A 45 6.59 19.73 9.26
N PHE A 46 5.66 19.46 8.34
CA PHE A 46 5.93 19.29 6.92
C PHE A 46 5.66 20.55 6.08
N LYS A 47 5.25 21.66 6.68
CA LYS A 47 4.86 22.89 5.97
C LYS A 47 6.00 23.47 5.09
N ASP A 48 7.24 23.29 5.53
CA ASP A 48 8.41 23.84 4.86
C ASP A 48 9.10 22.82 3.94
N TYR A 49 8.49 21.66 3.74
CA TYR A 49 9.01 20.64 2.84
C TYR A 49 8.50 20.87 1.42
N GLU A 50 9.35 21.30 0.50
CA GLU A 50 8.97 21.66 -0.88
C GLU A 50 8.28 20.54 -1.66
N ARG A 51 8.53 19.27 -1.30
CA ARG A 51 8.01 18.08 -2.01
C ARG A 51 7.10 17.21 -1.16
N VAL A 52 6.57 17.77 -0.09
CA VAL A 52 5.59 17.06 0.74
C VAL A 52 4.27 17.82 0.68
N ASP A 53 3.30 17.17 0.12
CA ASP A 53 1.92 17.67 0.08
C ASP A 53 1.07 16.92 1.12
N ILE A 54 0.09 17.61 1.66
CA ILE A 54 -0.91 17.03 2.55
C ILE A 54 -2.21 16.92 1.78
N PHE A 55 -2.74 15.70 1.68
CA PHE A 55 -4.01 15.49 1.01
C PHE A 55 -5.14 16.14 1.80
N ASP A 56 -5.99 16.89 1.13
CA ASP A 56 -7.03 17.74 1.75
C ASP A 56 -8.18 16.94 2.39
N GLN A 57 -8.35 15.68 1.99
CA GLN A 57 -9.41 14.81 2.49
C GLN A 57 -8.86 13.77 3.45
N LYS A 58 -9.46 13.70 4.64
CA LYS A 58 -9.14 12.64 5.59
C LYS A 58 -9.59 11.27 5.06
N ASN A 59 -8.82 10.24 5.40
CA ASN A 59 -9.06 8.88 4.95
C ASN A 59 -9.54 7.97 6.09
N SER A 60 -10.80 7.51 6.03
CA SER A 60 -11.35 6.51 6.96
C SER A 60 -11.18 5.07 6.48
N GLU A 61 -10.60 4.87 5.29
CA GLU A 61 -10.65 3.59 4.56
C GLU A 61 -9.27 2.93 4.50
N TYR A 62 -8.51 2.96 5.59
CA TYR A 62 -7.21 2.30 5.68
C TYR A 62 -6.22 2.70 4.55
N PRO A 63 -5.04 2.09 4.43
CA PRO A 63 -4.08 2.43 3.37
C PRO A 63 -4.62 2.32 1.92
N PRO A 64 -5.42 1.31 1.56
CA PRO A 64 -5.97 1.26 0.21
C PRO A 64 -6.85 2.45 -0.15
N GLY A 65 -7.65 2.95 0.82
CA GLY A 65 -8.48 4.13 0.59
C GLY A 65 -7.65 5.38 0.30
N ALA A 66 -6.53 5.56 0.99
CA ALA A 66 -5.61 6.64 0.69
C ALA A 66 -5.09 6.55 -0.75
N LEU A 67 -4.67 5.36 -1.18
CA LEU A 67 -4.20 5.15 -2.55
C LEU A 67 -5.29 5.47 -3.59
N ILE A 68 -6.50 4.92 -3.42
CA ILE A 68 -7.63 5.16 -4.33
C ILE A 68 -7.99 6.65 -4.42
N LYS A 69 -8.03 7.36 -3.28
CA LYS A 69 -8.32 8.80 -3.26
C LYS A 69 -7.27 9.61 -4.00
N VAL A 70 -6.00 9.34 -3.75
CA VAL A 70 -4.90 10.04 -4.42
C VAL A 70 -4.90 9.73 -5.92
N MET A 71 -5.09 8.47 -6.33
CA MET A 71 -5.20 8.11 -7.76
C MET A 71 -6.36 8.80 -8.48
N LYS A 72 -7.47 9.06 -7.78
CA LYS A 72 -8.62 9.79 -8.35
C LYS A 72 -8.37 11.29 -8.49
N SER A 73 -7.54 11.86 -7.63
CA SER A 73 -7.38 13.31 -7.51
C SER A 73 -6.09 13.84 -8.14
N CYS A 74 -5.09 13.00 -8.33
CA CYS A 74 -3.78 13.40 -8.84
C CYS A 74 -3.45 12.62 -10.11
N ASP A 75 -2.85 13.30 -11.11
CA ASP A 75 -2.36 12.69 -12.35
C ASP A 75 -0.83 12.59 -12.31
N GLU A 76 -0.30 11.62 -11.61
CA GLU A 76 1.13 11.40 -11.43
C GLU A 76 1.64 10.24 -12.29
N LYS A 77 2.91 10.24 -12.65
CA LYS A 77 3.52 9.18 -13.45
C LYS A 77 3.36 7.79 -12.82
N SER A 78 3.50 7.73 -11.49
CA SER A 78 3.35 6.51 -10.70
C SER A 78 2.97 6.84 -9.26
N TYR A 79 2.41 5.85 -8.58
CA TYR A 79 1.99 5.92 -7.18
C TYR A 79 2.66 4.80 -6.40
N THR A 80 3.37 5.16 -5.34
CA THR A 80 4.06 4.23 -4.45
C THR A 80 3.42 4.28 -3.08
N LEU A 81 2.68 3.25 -2.70
CA LEU A 81 2.04 3.17 -1.39
C LEU A 81 2.98 2.53 -0.39
N ILE A 82 3.28 3.25 0.67
CA ILE A 82 4.00 2.73 1.85
C ILE A 82 3.38 3.28 3.13
N HIS A 83 3.48 2.54 4.22
CA HIS A 83 2.99 3.00 5.52
C HIS A 83 3.95 3.99 6.18
N ASP A 84 3.40 4.86 7.04
CA ASP A 84 4.12 5.82 7.87
C ASP A 84 5.20 5.20 8.79
N SER A 85 5.09 3.90 9.05
CA SER A 85 6.07 3.11 9.82
C SER A 85 7.15 2.44 8.97
N THR A 86 7.33 2.89 7.73
CA THR A 86 8.35 2.33 6.81
C THR A 86 9.48 3.35 6.63
N VAL A 87 10.71 2.92 6.85
CA VAL A 87 11.91 3.72 6.62
C VAL A 87 12.68 3.16 5.44
N MET A 88 12.94 4.00 4.44
CA MET A 88 13.76 3.63 3.28
C MET A 88 15.23 3.55 3.67
N LEU A 89 15.94 2.55 3.20
CA LEU A 89 17.38 2.36 3.43
C LEU A 89 18.21 2.60 2.17
N SER A 90 17.58 2.59 1.00
CA SER A 90 18.19 2.91 -0.29
C SER A 90 17.09 3.25 -1.30
N SER A 91 17.51 3.74 -2.48
CA SER A 91 16.60 3.98 -3.58
C SER A 91 15.98 2.67 -4.09
N ILE A 92 14.67 2.73 -4.37
CA ILE A 92 13.92 1.69 -5.09
C ILE A 92 13.67 2.07 -6.55
N GLN A 93 14.34 3.11 -7.06
CA GLN A 93 14.11 3.62 -8.42
C GLN A 93 14.34 2.56 -9.50
N SER A 94 15.28 1.65 -9.30
CA SER A 94 15.52 0.52 -10.21
C SER A 94 14.36 -0.48 -10.28
N PHE A 95 13.42 -0.39 -9.36
CA PHE A 95 12.21 -1.21 -9.33
C PHE A 95 10.98 -0.48 -9.87
N ILE A 96 11.09 0.83 -10.07
CA ILE A 96 10.07 1.69 -10.65
C ILE A 96 10.46 1.91 -12.11
N ASP A 97 10.08 0.96 -12.96
CA ASP A 97 10.41 0.94 -14.39
C ASP A 97 9.12 1.14 -15.20
N ASP A 98 9.18 1.92 -16.27
CA ASP A 98 8.05 2.18 -17.17
C ASP A 98 7.51 0.90 -17.86
N LYS A 99 8.27 -0.19 -17.85
CA LYS A 99 7.87 -1.48 -18.40
C LYS A 99 7.07 -2.36 -17.44
N ILE A 100 7.04 -2.00 -16.17
CA ILE A 100 6.36 -2.76 -15.11
C ILE A 100 5.30 -1.88 -14.49
N GLU A 101 4.06 -2.04 -14.94
CA GLU A 101 2.94 -1.19 -14.51
C GLU A 101 2.51 -1.40 -13.05
N ALA A 102 2.84 -2.53 -12.45
CA ALA A 102 2.58 -2.79 -11.04
C ALA A 102 3.69 -3.63 -10.42
N ARG A 103 4.16 -3.25 -9.24
CA ARG A 103 5.18 -3.99 -8.52
C ARG A 103 4.89 -4.01 -7.03
N PRO A 104 4.52 -5.18 -6.45
CA PRO A 104 4.47 -5.34 -5.02
C PRO A 104 5.89 -5.30 -4.43
N PHE A 105 6.07 -4.66 -3.28
CA PHE A 105 7.36 -4.60 -2.60
C PHE A 105 7.59 -5.81 -1.72
N TRP A 106 6.52 -6.43 -1.31
CA TRP A 106 6.52 -7.70 -0.61
C TRP A 106 5.32 -8.50 -1.08
N TRP A 107 5.47 -9.82 -1.14
CA TRP A 107 4.41 -10.72 -1.51
C TRP A 107 4.60 -12.06 -0.81
N TYR A 108 3.50 -12.77 -0.61
CA TYR A 108 3.50 -14.16 -0.20
C TYR A 108 2.41 -14.92 -0.93
N VAL A 109 2.58 -16.25 -0.95
CA VAL A 109 1.61 -17.15 -1.57
C VAL A 109 0.57 -17.51 -0.52
N GLU A 110 -0.69 -17.22 -0.84
CA GLU A 110 -1.84 -17.71 -0.08
C GLU A 110 -2.32 -19.02 -0.69
N ALA A 111 -2.61 -19.99 0.16
CA ALA A 111 -3.26 -21.24 -0.24
C ALA A 111 -4.74 -21.22 0.14
N PHE A 112 -5.53 -21.95 -0.61
CA PHE A 112 -6.98 -22.07 -0.46
C PHE A 112 -7.52 -22.25 0.98
N PRO A 113 -6.87 -23.00 1.89
CA PRO A 113 -7.39 -23.17 3.25
C PRO A 113 -7.65 -21.85 3.99
N TRP A 114 -7.00 -20.76 3.54
CA TRP A 114 -7.17 -19.46 4.15
C TRP A 114 -8.59 -18.90 4.02
N PHE A 115 -9.23 -19.04 2.86
CA PHE A 115 -10.66 -18.64 2.67
C PHE A 115 -11.61 -19.46 3.52
N ALA A 116 -11.29 -20.73 3.76
CA ALA A 116 -12.10 -21.59 4.65
C ALA A 116 -12.05 -21.12 6.10
N HIS A 117 -10.90 -20.56 6.54
CA HIS A 117 -10.76 -20.02 7.89
C HIS A 117 -11.28 -18.59 8.06
N GLN A 118 -11.40 -17.82 6.96
CA GLN A 118 -11.86 -16.43 6.98
C GLN A 118 -12.88 -16.18 5.86
N PRO A 119 -14.07 -16.78 5.91
CA PRO A 119 -15.04 -16.75 4.81
C PRO A 119 -15.54 -15.33 4.47
N TRP A 120 -15.55 -14.42 5.45
CA TRP A 120 -15.93 -13.02 5.23
C TRP A 120 -14.96 -12.27 4.31
N VAL A 121 -13.65 -12.60 4.33
CA VAL A 121 -12.66 -12.01 3.44
C VAL A 121 -12.87 -12.49 2.01
N GLY A 122 -13.10 -13.79 1.84
CA GLY A 122 -13.47 -14.37 0.53
C GLY A 122 -14.72 -13.73 -0.03
N LYS A 123 -15.76 -13.58 0.81
CA LYS A 123 -17.01 -12.91 0.41
C LYS A 123 -16.76 -11.48 -0.05
N TYR A 124 -15.97 -10.70 0.69
CA TYR A 124 -15.64 -9.33 0.31
C TYR A 124 -14.91 -9.28 -1.04
N ILE A 125 -13.90 -10.13 -1.26
CA ILE A 125 -13.17 -10.19 -2.53
C ILE A 125 -14.14 -10.50 -3.69
N ILE A 126 -15.00 -11.50 -3.53
CA ILE A 126 -16.01 -11.86 -4.53
C ILE A 126 -16.96 -10.69 -4.80
N ASP A 127 -17.44 -10.01 -3.76
CA ASP A 127 -18.34 -8.85 -3.90
C ASP A 127 -17.68 -7.70 -4.69
N VAL A 128 -16.39 -7.45 -4.49
CA VAL A 128 -15.65 -6.43 -5.23
C VAL A 128 -15.41 -6.86 -6.67
N LEU A 129 -14.96 -8.10 -6.89
CA LEU A 129 -14.68 -8.61 -8.24
C LEU A 129 -15.94 -8.69 -9.10
N ASN A 130 -17.10 -9.10 -8.54
CA ASN A 130 -18.38 -9.11 -9.24
C ASN A 130 -18.84 -7.72 -9.73
N LYS A 131 -18.31 -6.65 -9.16
CA LYS A 131 -18.60 -5.26 -9.52
C LYS A 131 -17.50 -4.64 -10.38
N SER A 132 -16.54 -5.44 -10.81
CA SER A 132 -15.39 -5.01 -11.59
C SER A 132 -15.26 -5.82 -12.88
N LYS A 133 -14.34 -5.41 -13.75
CA LYS A 133 -13.98 -6.19 -14.94
C LYS A 133 -13.10 -7.42 -14.65
N TYR A 134 -12.59 -7.54 -13.42
CA TYR A 134 -11.70 -8.64 -13.06
C TYR A 134 -12.47 -9.91 -12.76
N GLU A 135 -11.90 -11.03 -13.16
CA GLU A 135 -12.51 -12.34 -12.95
C GLU A 135 -12.30 -12.82 -11.49
N ILE A 136 -13.26 -13.59 -11.00
CA ILE A 136 -13.09 -14.33 -9.75
C ILE A 136 -12.12 -15.48 -10.04
N PRO A 137 -10.93 -15.51 -9.39
CA PRO A 137 -9.98 -16.58 -9.63
C PRO A 137 -10.52 -17.91 -9.11
N ASP A 138 -9.94 -19.01 -9.61
CA ASP A 138 -10.16 -20.30 -9.00
C ASP A 138 -9.60 -20.28 -7.56
N MET A 139 -10.50 -20.18 -6.60
CA MET A 139 -10.17 -20.07 -5.18
C MET A 139 -9.49 -21.31 -4.60
N GLN A 140 -9.43 -22.40 -5.38
CA GLN A 140 -8.68 -23.62 -5.00
C GLN A 140 -7.22 -23.56 -5.39
N LYS A 141 -6.83 -22.58 -6.21
CA LYS A 141 -5.43 -22.35 -6.61
C LYS A 141 -4.74 -21.39 -5.66
N GLN A 142 -3.42 -21.46 -5.67
CA GLN A 142 -2.60 -20.47 -4.99
C GLN A 142 -2.70 -19.12 -5.69
N PHE A 143 -2.72 -18.05 -4.94
CA PHE A 143 -2.66 -16.68 -5.42
C PHE A 143 -1.71 -15.86 -4.55
N TYR A 144 -1.31 -14.70 -5.07
CA TYR A 144 -0.40 -13.82 -4.36
C TYR A 144 -1.18 -12.78 -3.55
N ALA A 145 -0.62 -12.42 -2.39
CA ALA A 145 -1.07 -11.29 -1.61
C ALA A 145 0.03 -10.23 -1.54
N VAL A 146 -0.36 -8.97 -1.41
CA VAL A 146 0.52 -7.82 -1.27
C VAL A 146 0.42 -7.28 0.16
N PRO A 147 1.23 -7.78 1.10
CA PRO A 147 1.16 -7.39 2.50
C PRO A 147 1.32 -5.89 2.69
N PHE A 148 0.56 -5.35 3.61
CA PHE A 148 0.53 -3.91 3.91
C PHE A 148 0.26 -3.04 2.68
N HIS A 149 -0.19 -3.61 1.55
CA HIS A 149 -0.45 -2.91 0.28
C HIS A 149 0.77 -2.21 -0.31
N HIS A 150 1.97 -2.49 0.20
CA HIS A 150 3.19 -1.84 -0.27
C HIS A 150 3.48 -2.22 -1.72
N CYS A 151 3.28 -1.26 -2.60
CA CYS A 151 3.47 -1.45 -4.03
C CYS A 151 3.75 -0.13 -4.74
N THR A 152 4.31 -0.22 -5.93
CA THR A 152 4.28 0.84 -6.93
C THR A 152 3.39 0.42 -8.08
N ILE A 153 2.57 1.36 -8.57
CA ILE A 153 1.77 1.22 -9.77
C ILE A 153 1.97 2.44 -10.67
N THR A 154 1.98 2.24 -11.98
CA THR A 154 2.01 3.34 -12.94
C THR A 154 0.65 4.03 -13.03
N ASN A 155 0.62 5.21 -13.62
CA ASN A 155 -0.64 5.90 -13.96
C ASN A 155 -1.55 5.04 -14.84
N SER A 156 -0.98 4.35 -15.83
CA SER A 156 -1.73 3.42 -16.68
C SER A 156 -2.42 2.35 -15.85
N MET A 157 -1.72 1.70 -14.91
CA MET A 157 -2.30 0.69 -14.03
C MET A 157 -3.34 1.29 -13.07
N ALA A 158 -3.09 2.49 -12.53
CA ALA A 158 -4.03 3.21 -11.69
C ALA A 158 -5.37 3.45 -12.43
N LYS A 159 -5.30 3.94 -13.68
CA LYS A 159 -6.48 4.12 -14.53
C LYS A 159 -7.19 2.78 -14.78
N LYS A 160 -6.47 1.72 -15.11
CA LYS A 160 -7.07 0.39 -15.28
C LYS A 160 -7.84 -0.08 -14.04
N ILE A 161 -7.28 0.13 -12.85
CA ILE A 161 -7.94 -0.22 -11.57
C ILE A 161 -9.19 0.65 -11.37
N LEU A 162 -9.09 1.95 -11.55
CA LEU A 162 -10.22 2.86 -11.36
C LEU A 162 -11.35 2.58 -12.37
N ASP A 163 -11.02 2.44 -13.64
CA ASP A 163 -11.98 2.20 -14.75
C ASP A 163 -12.54 0.77 -14.74
N SER A 164 -12.00 -0.12 -13.93
CA SER A 164 -12.50 -1.49 -13.81
C SER A 164 -13.84 -1.61 -13.09
N GLY A 165 -14.33 -0.52 -12.50
CA GLY A 165 -15.45 -0.52 -11.57
C GLY A 165 -15.02 -0.57 -10.09
N ILE A 166 -13.75 -0.90 -9.79
CA ILE A 166 -13.23 -0.88 -8.42
C ILE A 166 -13.26 0.55 -7.86
N GLY A 167 -12.85 1.54 -8.66
CA GLY A 167 -12.82 2.92 -8.23
C GLY A 167 -14.17 3.43 -7.71
N ASP A 168 -15.28 3.06 -8.35
CA ASP A 168 -16.63 3.50 -7.98
C ASP A 168 -17.27 2.65 -6.88
N ASN A 169 -16.83 1.40 -6.76
CA ASN A 169 -17.36 0.44 -5.79
C ASN A 169 -16.41 0.21 -4.62
N PHE A 170 -15.37 1.04 -4.50
CA PHE A 170 -14.43 0.93 -3.39
C PHE A 170 -15.10 1.29 -2.06
N TYR A 171 -14.95 0.40 -1.09
CA TYR A 171 -15.36 0.62 0.29
C TYR A 171 -14.57 -0.28 1.24
N LEU A 172 -14.27 0.20 2.43
CA LEU A 172 -13.74 -0.62 3.52
C LEU A 172 -14.54 -0.35 4.79
N ARG A 173 -15.10 -1.38 5.38
CA ARG A 173 -15.94 -1.29 6.59
C ARG A 173 -15.12 -1.48 7.87
N ASN A 174 -14.04 -2.23 7.76
CA ASN A 174 -13.27 -2.66 8.93
C ASN A 174 -11.88 -3.19 8.50
N LYS A 175 -11.07 -3.54 9.49
CA LYS A 175 -9.71 -4.08 9.30
C LYS A 175 -9.67 -5.38 8.46
N TRP A 176 -10.72 -6.17 8.45
CA TRP A 176 -10.75 -7.42 7.67
C TRP A 176 -10.92 -7.15 6.18
N ASP A 177 -11.67 -6.13 5.82
CA ASP A 177 -11.78 -5.67 4.43
C ASP A 177 -10.41 -5.14 3.96
N ASP A 178 -9.67 -4.45 4.83
CA ASP A 178 -8.28 -4.03 4.56
C ASP A 178 -7.36 -5.24 4.30
N HIS A 179 -7.46 -6.29 5.12
CA HIS A 179 -6.72 -7.53 4.88
C HIS A 179 -7.14 -8.22 3.57
N ALA A 180 -8.42 -8.12 3.19
CA ALA A 180 -8.89 -8.64 1.91
C ALA A 180 -8.26 -7.90 0.73
N TRP A 181 -8.04 -6.59 0.86
CA TRP A 181 -7.39 -5.77 -0.16
C TRP A 181 -5.95 -6.19 -0.45
N GLN A 182 -5.22 -6.70 0.52
CA GLN A 182 -3.89 -7.26 0.28
C GLN A 182 -3.94 -8.40 -0.74
N ARG A 183 -4.98 -9.21 -0.69
CA ARG A 183 -5.21 -10.34 -1.60
C ARG A 183 -5.79 -9.86 -2.92
N LEU A 184 -6.72 -8.95 -2.86
CA LEU A 184 -7.33 -8.36 -4.06
C LEU A 184 -6.29 -7.70 -4.97
N LEU A 185 -5.34 -6.94 -4.40
CA LEU A 185 -4.23 -6.39 -5.18
C LEU A 185 -3.40 -7.48 -5.85
N GLY A 186 -3.09 -8.57 -5.15
CA GLY A 186 -2.38 -9.69 -5.75
C GLY A 186 -3.14 -10.36 -6.89
N ILE A 187 -4.46 -10.51 -6.74
CA ILE A 187 -5.35 -11.05 -7.78
C ILE A 187 -5.38 -10.13 -9.00
N ILE A 188 -5.54 -8.83 -8.78
CA ILE A 188 -5.56 -7.82 -9.85
C ILE A 188 -4.23 -7.83 -10.60
N PHE A 189 -3.11 -7.78 -9.89
CA PHE A 189 -1.79 -7.79 -10.52
C PHE A 189 -1.55 -9.06 -11.32
N ALA A 190 -1.97 -10.22 -10.83
CA ALA A 190 -1.85 -11.47 -11.56
C ALA A 190 -2.66 -11.48 -12.86
N GLN A 191 -3.85 -10.91 -12.87
CA GLN A 191 -4.70 -10.83 -14.07
C GLN A 191 -4.20 -9.80 -15.08
N GLU A 192 -3.45 -8.81 -14.64
CA GLU A 192 -2.75 -7.87 -15.52
C GLU A 192 -1.36 -8.40 -15.95
N ASN A 193 -1.08 -9.69 -15.71
CA ASN A 193 0.16 -10.38 -16.06
C ASN A 193 1.44 -9.82 -15.43
N TYR A 194 1.34 -9.26 -14.24
CA TYR A 194 2.52 -8.80 -13.50
C TYR A 194 3.08 -9.91 -12.62
N PRO A 195 4.31 -10.36 -12.88
CA PRO A 195 4.90 -11.43 -12.11
C PRO A 195 5.13 -10.97 -10.68
N ALA A 196 4.71 -11.79 -9.72
CA ALA A 196 5.14 -11.61 -8.35
C ALA A 196 6.66 -11.57 -8.30
N ASN A 197 7.20 -10.55 -7.68
CA ASN A 197 8.65 -10.42 -7.56
C ASN A 197 9.16 -11.52 -6.63
N LYS A 198 10.14 -12.30 -7.08
CA LYS A 198 10.74 -13.37 -6.26
C LYS A 198 11.51 -12.83 -5.05
N HIS A 199 11.76 -11.52 -5.01
CA HIS A 199 12.53 -10.88 -3.94
C HIS A 199 11.70 -9.74 -3.33
N SER A 200 11.45 -9.83 -2.04
CA SER A 200 10.84 -8.75 -1.27
C SER A 200 11.80 -7.56 -1.18
N ILE A 201 11.28 -6.36 -1.42
CA ILE A 201 12.02 -5.10 -1.30
C ILE A 201 11.97 -4.60 0.15
N ILE A 202 10.85 -4.83 0.82
CA ILE A 202 10.61 -4.44 2.21
C ILE A 202 10.65 -5.68 3.09
N ARG A 203 11.37 -5.61 4.19
CA ARG A 203 11.41 -6.64 5.21
C ARG A 203 10.81 -6.12 6.50
N GLU A 204 10.06 -6.97 7.18
CA GLU A 204 9.63 -6.69 8.55
C GLU A 204 10.82 -6.75 9.49
N SER A 205 11.07 -5.70 10.25
CA SER A 205 11.97 -5.77 11.38
C SER A 205 11.18 -6.30 12.58
N ARG A 206 11.27 -7.61 12.81
CA ARG A 206 10.86 -8.20 14.09
C ARG A 206 12.07 -8.24 15.01
N PRO A 207 11.91 -8.01 16.33
CA PRO A 207 13.02 -8.04 17.28
C PRO A 207 13.81 -9.35 17.30
N GLU A 208 13.23 -10.44 16.81
CA GLU A 208 13.77 -11.80 16.89
C GLU A 208 14.40 -12.30 15.59
N THR A 209 14.43 -11.48 14.52
CA THR A 209 14.96 -11.92 13.22
C THR A 209 16.24 -11.18 12.85
N ASP A 210 17.23 -11.94 12.37
CA ASP A 210 18.47 -11.38 11.85
C ASP A 210 18.21 -10.38 10.70
N HIS A 211 18.58 -9.11 10.93
CA HIS A 211 18.32 -7.98 10.03
C HIS A 211 19.45 -7.71 9.03
N SER A 212 20.46 -8.55 8.98
CA SER A 212 21.70 -8.32 8.23
C SER A 212 21.52 -8.19 6.70
N ASN A 213 20.37 -8.56 6.14
CA ASN A 213 20.16 -8.66 4.70
C ASN A 213 19.12 -7.70 4.11
N ASN A 214 18.69 -6.68 4.86
CA ASN A 214 17.69 -5.77 4.34
C ASN A 214 18.31 -4.58 3.63
N LYS A 215 18.26 -4.58 2.30
CA LYS A 215 18.94 -3.60 1.46
C LYS A 215 18.14 -2.31 1.21
N TYR A 216 16.80 -2.37 1.24
CA TYR A 216 15.99 -1.31 0.66
C TYR A 216 15.11 -0.55 1.64
N ALA A 217 14.42 -1.24 2.53
CA ALA A 217 13.56 -0.59 3.52
C ALA A 217 13.30 -1.48 4.74
N ASN A 218 13.12 -0.85 5.89
CA ASN A 218 12.66 -1.47 7.13
C ASN A 218 11.27 -0.96 7.48
N LYS A 219 10.37 -1.88 7.83
CA LYS A 219 9.13 -1.54 8.49
C LYS A 219 9.31 -1.64 9.99
N MET A 220 9.12 -0.54 10.68
CA MET A 220 9.13 -0.51 12.15
C MET A 220 7.76 -0.93 12.67
N PHE A 221 7.72 -1.96 13.52
CA PHE A 221 6.52 -2.30 14.28
C PHE A 221 6.51 -1.42 15.53
N LEU A 222 5.62 -0.48 15.54
CA LEU A 222 5.27 0.23 16.76
C LEU A 222 4.45 -0.74 17.62
N ASN A 223 4.81 -0.89 18.90
CA ASN A 223 3.95 -1.56 19.88
C ASN A 223 2.66 -0.74 19.97
N ARG A 224 1.73 -1.03 19.09
CA ARG A 224 0.35 -0.58 19.26
C ARG A 224 -0.27 -1.57 20.21
N ASP A 225 -0.37 -1.23 21.48
CA ASP A 225 -1.27 -1.93 22.37
C ASP A 225 -2.61 -2.02 21.65
N ILE A 226 -3.05 -3.26 21.49
CA ILE A 226 -4.31 -3.57 20.79
C ILE A 226 -5.40 -3.08 21.75
N VAL A 227 -5.90 -1.87 21.51
CA VAL A 227 -7.13 -1.37 22.11
C VAL A 227 -8.30 -1.83 21.26
#